data_18466a31416f6341bbb49bde7a08fb65
#
_entry.id   18466a31416f6341bbb49bde7a08fb65
#
_cell.length_a   1.000
_cell.length_b   1.000
_cell.length_c   1.000
_cell.angle_alpha   90.00
_cell.angle_beta   90.00
_cell.angle_gamma   90.00
#
_symmetry.space_group_name_H-M   'P 1'
#
loop_
_entity.id
_entity.type
_entity.pdbx_description
1 polymer ?
#
loop_
_entity_poly.entity_id
_entity_poly.type
_entity_poly.pdbx_seq_one_letter_code
_entity_poly.pdbx_strand_id
1 'polypeptide(L)'
;MTQPPSPLTMLLSRHTRRREFITVLGGATVAWPFAAFAQPMRRIGVLVAVADDPESRGRIRAFVQALQELGWTEGRDFRIDARWGGGDPDRFRRYAAELVALAPDVILVSGGSAMEPMLQATRTVPIVFVQVTDPVGAGFVDSLARPGGNATGFTHFEYGISAKWLDSSRSRRA
;
A
#
# COMPACT_ATOMS: atom_id res chain seq x y z
N MET A 1 -65.29 9.84 -60.45
CA MET A 1 -64.73 11.02 -59.73
C MET A 1 -64.55 10.56 -58.28
N THR A 2 -63.33 10.12 -57.95
CA THR A 2 -62.97 9.62 -56.62
C THR A 2 -62.11 10.69 -55.94
N GLN A 3 -62.59 11.30 -54.88
CA GLN A 3 -61.95 12.35 -54.09
C GLN A 3 -60.79 11.73 -53.31
N PRO A 4 -59.60 12.39 -53.24
CA PRO A 4 -58.52 11.91 -52.43
C PRO A 4 -58.81 12.14 -50.93
N PRO A 5 -58.33 11.27 -50.05
CA PRO A 5 -58.55 11.43 -48.62
C PRO A 5 -57.82 12.64 -48.05
N SER A 6 -58.48 13.36 -47.14
CA SER A 6 -57.98 14.59 -46.50
C SER A 6 -56.76 14.34 -45.63
N PRO A 7 -55.88 15.35 -45.49
CA PRO A 7 -54.58 15.19 -44.77
C PRO A 7 -54.71 14.98 -43.25
N LEU A 8 -55.91 15.04 -42.67
CA LEU A 8 -56.13 14.82 -41.23
C LEU A 8 -56.12 13.33 -40.81
N THR A 9 -56.31 12.39 -41.75
CA THR A 9 -56.27 10.95 -41.47
C THR A 9 -54.84 10.41 -41.32
N MET A 10 -53.80 11.18 -41.75
CA MET A 10 -52.39 10.77 -41.60
C MET A 10 -51.77 11.15 -40.26
N LEU A 11 -52.44 11.96 -39.44
CA LEU A 11 -51.86 12.43 -38.15
C LEU A 11 -52.19 11.50 -36.96
N LEU A 12 -53.14 10.57 -37.11
CA LEU A 12 -53.50 9.64 -36.04
C LEU A 12 -52.70 8.35 -36.00
N SER A 13 -51.82 8.11 -36.98
CA SER A 13 -50.98 6.91 -37.05
C SER A 13 -49.62 7.04 -36.37
N ARG A 14 -49.34 8.17 -35.71
CA ARG A 14 -48.04 8.43 -35.08
C ARG A 14 -47.98 8.09 -33.57
N HIS A 15 -49.07 7.65 -32.97
CA HIS A 15 -49.08 7.38 -31.52
C HIS A 15 -48.67 5.98 -31.12
N THR A 16 -48.57 5.03 -32.07
CA THR A 16 -48.20 3.63 -31.77
C THR A 16 -46.67 3.43 -31.68
N ARG A 17 -45.86 4.33 -32.26
CA ARG A 17 -44.39 4.17 -32.25
C ARG A 17 -43.69 4.68 -30.98
N ARG A 18 -44.35 5.46 -30.15
CA ARG A 18 -43.75 5.96 -28.91
C ARG A 18 -43.74 4.94 -27.77
N ARG A 19 -44.63 4.00 -27.76
CA ARG A 19 -44.67 2.94 -26.73
C ARG A 19 -43.66 1.84 -26.95
N GLU A 20 -43.36 1.51 -28.21
CA GLU A 20 -42.31 0.52 -28.53
C GLU A 20 -40.90 1.06 -28.32
N PHE A 21 -40.67 2.37 -28.44
CA PHE A 21 -39.36 2.98 -28.23
C PHE A 21 -38.98 3.03 -26.75
N ILE A 22 -39.95 3.10 -25.85
CA ILE A 22 -39.73 3.13 -24.40
C ILE A 22 -39.41 1.73 -23.85
N THR A 23 -39.97 0.68 -24.45
CA THR A 23 -39.69 -0.72 -24.07
C THR A 23 -38.30 -1.19 -24.51
N VAL A 24 -37.75 -0.67 -25.61
CA VAL A 24 -36.40 -1.00 -26.08
C VAL A 24 -35.32 -0.23 -25.30
N LEU A 25 -35.60 1.00 -24.82
CA LEU A 25 -34.65 1.77 -23.96
C LEU A 25 -34.69 1.36 -22.50
N GLY A 26 -35.81 0.78 -22.02
CA GLY A 26 -35.96 0.35 -20.62
C GLY A 26 -35.27 -0.99 -20.31
N GLY A 27 -34.94 -1.80 -21.33
CA GLY A 27 -34.28 -3.10 -21.16
C GLY A 27 -32.74 -3.07 -21.13
N ALA A 28 -32.10 -1.95 -21.46
CA ALA A 28 -30.64 -1.86 -21.58
C ALA A 28 -29.94 -1.36 -20.31
N THR A 29 -30.65 -1.06 -19.23
CA THR A 29 -30.08 -0.46 -18.02
C THR A 29 -29.73 -1.45 -16.92
N VAL A 30 -29.83 -2.77 -17.14
CA VAL A 30 -29.63 -3.78 -16.07
C VAL A 30 -28.36 -4.60 -16.26
N ALA A 31 -27.54 -4.32 -17.26
CA ALA A 31 -26.25 -5.00 -17.43
C ALA A 31 -25.11 -3.99 -17.48
N TRP A 32 -25.04 -3.06 -16.49
CA TRP A 32 -23.76 -2.49 -16.18
C TRP A 32 -22.97 -3.62 -15.53
N PRO A 33 -21.92 -4.14 -16.18
CA PRO A 33 -21.07 -5.05 -15.46
C PRO A 33 -20.54 -4.23 -14.29
N PHE A 34 -20.86 -4.64 -13.07
CA PHE A 34 -19.98 -4.40 -11.95
C PHE A 34 -18.70 -5.15 -12.32
N ALA A 35 -17.90 -4.58 -13.20
CA ALA A 35 -16.50 -4.84 -13.22
C ALA A 35 -16.06 -4.40 -11.82
N ALA A 36 -16.18 -5.31 -10.87
CA ALA A 36 -15.45 -5.23 -9.62
C ALA A 36 -14.02 -4.98 -10.11
N PHE A 37 -13.54 -3.76 -9.94
CA PHE A 37 -12.14 -3.43 -10.16
C PHE A 37 -11.40 -4.31 -9.16
N ALA A 38 -11.03 -5.51 -9.60
CA ALA A 38 -10.13 -6.36 -8.86
C ALA A 38 -8.88 -5.52 -8.71
N GLN A 39 -8.70 -4.90 -7.56
CA GLN A 39 -7.49 -4.16 -7.28
C GLN A 39 -6.34 -5.15 -7.44
N PRO A 40 -5.31 -4.80 -8.21
CA PRO A 40 -4.19 -5.71 -8.38
C PRO A 40 -3.66 -6.06 -6.99
N MET A 41 -3.42 -7.36 -6.76
CA MET A 41 -2.87 -7.86 -5.50
C MET A 41 -1.55 -7.16 -5.21
N ARG A 42 -1.48 -6.41 -4.10
CA ARG A 42 -0.29 -5.68 -3.69
C ARG A 42 0.82 -6.63 -3.28
N ARG A 43 2.04 -6.34 -3.70
CA ARG A 43 3.21 -7.09 -3.25
C ARG A 43 3.97 -6.31 -2.18
N ILE A 44 4.15 -6.91 -1.02
CA ILE A 44 4.89 -6.35 0.10
C ILE A 44 6.19 -7.12 0.24
N GLY A 45 7.33 -6.46 -0.01
CA GLY A 45 8.64 -7.01 0.33
C GLY A 45 8.91 -6.80 1.82
N VAL A 46 9.55 -7.76 2.49
CA VAL A 46 9.97 -7.60 3.89
C VAL A 46 11.41 -8.04 4.05
N LEU A 47 12.28 -7.13 4.52
CA LEU A 47 13.66 -7.44 4.87
C LEU A 47 13.85 -7.29 6.37
N VAL A 48 14.16 -8.40 7.04
CA VAL A 48 14.35 -8.48 8.49
C VAL A 48 15.84 -8.60 8.81
N ALA A 49 16.33 -7.73 9.71
CA ALA A 49 17.73 -7.70 10.06
C ALA A 49 18.21 -8.90 10.89
N VAL A 50 17.34 -9.43 11.73
CA VAL A 50 17.66 -10.59 12.58
C VAL A 50 17.54 -11.93 11.85
N ALA A 51 17.86 -13.01 12.54
CA ALA A 51 17.72 -14.36 12.02
C ALA A 51 16.25 -14.77 11.86
N ASP A 52 16.04 -15.79 11.05
CA ASP A 52 14.73 -16.43 10.89
C ASP A 52 14.43 -17.35 12.09
N ASP A 53 13.86 -16.77 13.13
CA ASP A 53 13.50 -17.42 14.39
C ASP A 53 12.00 -17.27 14.72
N PRO A 54 11.48 -17.98 15.72
CA PRO A 54 10.07 -17.92 16.09
C PRO A 54 9.58 -16.52 16.49
N GLU A 55 10.47 -15.68 17.08
CA GLU A 55 10.14 -14.32 17.50
C GLU A 55 9.99 -13.42 16.28
N SER A 56 10.97 -13.40 15.38
CA SER A 56 10.94 -12.61 14.15
C SER A 56 9.77 -12.98 13.24
N ARG A 57 9.46 -14.27 13.12
CA ARG A 57 8.26 -14.76 12.42
C ARG A 57 6.97 -14.32 13.13
N GLY A 58 6.98 -14.27 14.47
CA GLY A 58 5.87 -13.77 15.27
C GLY A 58 5.53 -12.32 14.97
N ARG A 59 6.56 -11.47 14.80
CA ARG A 59 6.38 -10.05 14.41
C ARG A 59 5.75 -9.91 13.02
N ILE A 60 6.17 -10.73 12.06
CA ILE A 60 5.56 -10.73 10.72
C ILE A 60 4.10 -11.19 10.79
N ARG A 61 3.79 -12.23 11.57
CA ARG A 61 2.39 -12.65 11.77
C ARG A 61 1.54 -11.55 12.38
N ALA A 62 2.05 -10.84 13.39
CA ALA A 62 1.36 -9.70 13.98
C ALA A 62 1.11 -8.57 12.98
N PHE A 63 2.06 -8.30 12.09
CA PHE A 63 1.88 -7.34 11.00
C PHE A 63 0.78 -7.78 10.03
N VAL A 64 0.77 -9.06 9.62
CA VAL A 64 -0.30 -9.63 8.78
C VAL A 64 -1.66 -9.52 9.46
N GLN A 65 -1.73 -9.87 10.75
CA GLN A 65 -2.96 -9.77 11.54
C GLN A 65 -3.48 -8.32 11.59
N ALA A 66 -2.61 -7.34 11.81
CA ALA A 66 -3.00 -5.93 11.80
C ALA A 66 -3.56 -5.48 10.44
N LEU A 67 -2.98 -5.96 9.33
CA LEU A 67 -3.54 -5.70 8.00
C LEU A 67 -4.92 -6.34 7.83
N GLN A 68 -5.13 -7.55 8.36
CA GLN A 68 -6.44 -8.24 8.33
C GLN A 68 -7.49 -7.49 9.15
N GLU A 69 -7.13 -6.97 10.32
CA GLU A 69 -8.01 -6.11 11.14
C GLU A 69 -8.42 -4.83 10.42
N LEU A 70 -7.57 -4.33 9.50
CA LEU A 70 -7.87 -3.21 8.60
C LEU A 70 -8.67 -3.62 7.34
N GLY A 71 -9.08 -4.89 7.24
CA GLY A 71 -9.89 -5.40 6.13
C GLY A 71 -9.11 -5.95 4.93
N TRP A 72 -7.77 -5.99 5.00
CA TRP A 72 -6.93 -6.58 3.95
C TRP A 72 -6.81 -8.08 4.12
N THR A 73 -6.92 -8.85 3.04
CA THR A 73 -6.82 -10.32 3.06
C THR A 73 -5.57 -10.76 2.31
N GLU A 74 -4.69 -11.51 2.99
CA GLU A 74 -3.53 -12.12 2.33
C GLU A 74 -3.98 -13.12 1.26
N GLY A 75 -3.31 -13.10 0.12
CA GLY A 75 -3.64 -13.91 -1.05
C GLY A 75 -4.75 -13.34 -1.93
N ARG A 76 -5.51 -12.34 -1.46
CA ARG A 76 -6.51 -11.61 -2.26
C ARG A 76 -6.07 -10.16 -2.52
N ASP A 77 -5.78 -9.42 -1.47
CA ASP A 77 -5.48 -7.98 -1.55
C ASP A 77 -3.97 -7.73 -1.53
N PHE A 78 -3.21 -8.59 -0.83
CA PHE A 78 -1.76 -8.52 -0.78
C PHE A 78 -1.09 -9.89 -0.64
N ARG A 79 0.21 -9.90 -0.91
CA ARG A 79 1.12 -11.01 -0.60
C ARG A 79 2.41 -10.49 0.00
N ILE A 80 3.07 -11.29 0.84
CA ILE A 80 4.33 -10.94 1.49
C ILE A 80 5.45 -11.84 0.97
N ASP A 81 6.56 -11.20 0.58
CA ASP A 81 7.82 -11.84 0.25
C ASP A 81 8.86 -11.46 1.32
N ALA A 82 9.10 -12.31 2.31
CA ALA A 82 9.98 -12.02 3.43
C ALA A 82 11.38 -12.65 3.25
N ARG A 83 12.41 -11.93 3.74
CA ARG A 83 13.80 -12.38 3.80
C ARG A 83 14.41 -11.99 5.15
N TRP A 84 15.20 -12.88 5.73
CA TRP A 84 15.89 -12.70 7.01
C TRP A 84 17.39 -12.70 6.79
N GLY A 85 18.03 -11.56 7.06
CA GLY A 85 19.46 -11.38 6.82
C GLY A 85 20.35 -12.00 7.89
N GLY A 86 19.86 -12.15 9.13
CA GLY A 86 20.60 -12.78 10.21
C GLY A 86 21.87 -12.02 10.60
N GLY A 87 21.91 -10.70 10.42
CA GLY A 87 23.08 -9.88 10.69
C GLY A 87 24.18 -9.93 9.64
N ASP A 88 24.02 -10.65 8.54
CA ASP A 88 25.01 -10.84 7.50
C ASP A 88 24.90 -9.75 6.41
N PRO A 89 25.93 -8.88 6.22
CA PRO A 89 25.88 -7.79 5.24
C PRO A 89 25.75 -8.27 3.78
N ASP A 90 26.31 -9.43 3.43
CA ASP A 90 26.22 -9.96 2.07
C ASP A 90 24.82 -10.47 1.79
N ARG A 91 24.18 -11.09 2.77
CA ARG A 91 22.76 -11.48 2.68
C ARG A 91 21.86 -10.27 2.55
N PHE A 92 22.10 -9.19 3.26
CA PHE A 92 21.31 -7.97 3.12
C PHE A 92 21.37 -7.42 1.69
N ARG A 93 22.56 -7.30 1.10
CA ARG A 93 22.72 -6.82 -0.27
C ARG A 93 21.99 -7.72 -1.27
N ARG A 94 22.19 -9.04 -1.15
CA ARG A 94 21.54 -10.01 -2.03
C ARG A 94 20.02 -9.97 -1.90
N TYR A 95 19.50 -10.01 -0.68
CA TYR A 95 18.05 -10.02 -0.42
C TYR A 95 17.37 -8.70 -0.77
N ALA A 96 18.05 -7.57 -0.59
CA ALA A 96 17.56 -6.29 -1.06
C ALA A 96 17.38 -6.29 -2.59
N ALA A 97 18.39 -6.75 -3.33
CA ALA A 97 18.31 -6.87 -4.79
C ALA A 97 17.20 -7.86 -5.24
N GLU A 98 17.09 -9.01 -4.59
CA GLU A 98 16.02 -9.99 -4.86
C GLU A 98 14.64 -9.39 -4.65
N LEU A 99 14.42 -8.71 -3.52
CA LEU A 99 13.12 -8.10 -3.21
C LEU A 99 12.77 -7.01 -4.21
N VAL A 100 13.70 -6.15 -4.58
CA VAL A 100 13.48 -5.10 -5.58
C VAL A 100 13.16 -5.71 -6.95
N ALA A 101 13.85 -6.79 -7.34
CA ALA A 101 13.58 -7.49 -8.61
C ALA A 101 12.16 -8.08 -8.70
N LEU A 102 11.52 -8.35 -7.55
CA LEU A 102 10.12 -8.79 -7.51
C LEU A 102 9.13 -7.65 -7.81
N ALA A 103 9.59 -6.41 -8.02
CA ALA A 103 8.79 -5.22 -8.25
C ALA A 103 7.66 -5.04 -7.18
N PRO A 104 8.01 -4.93 -5.89
CA PRO A 104 7.02 -4.76 -4.83
C PRO A 104 6.42 -3.35 -4.86
N ASP A 105 5.18 -3.23 -4.40
CA ASP A 105 4.52 -1.93 -4.21
C ASP A 105 5.12 -1.15 -3.03
N VAL A 106 5.62 -1.88 -2.01
CA VAL A 106 6.27 -1.33 -0.82
C VAL A 106 7.21 -2.35 -0.20
N ILE A 107 8.26 -1.88 0.45
CA ILE A 107 9.18 -2.74 1.22
C ILE A 107 9.16 -2.32 2.69
N LEU A 108 8.88 -3.28 3.57
CA LEU A 108 9.05 -3.13 5.02
C LEU A 108 10.48 -3.55 5.39
N VAL A 109 11.23 -2.67 6.05
CA VAL A 109 12.56 -2.97 6.59
C VAL A 109 12.50 -2.98 8.11
N SER A 110 12.86 -4.10 8.72
CA SER A 110 12.88 -4.26 10.17
C SER A 110 14.33 -4.38 10.68
N GLY A 111 14.81 -3.29 11.30
CA GLY A 111 16.15 -3.16 11.86
C GLY A 111 17.11 -2.34 11.01
N GLY A 112 17.96 -1.55 11.69
CA GLY A 112 18.82 -0.54 11.06
C GLY A 112 19.89 -1.08 10.11
N SER A 113 20.47 -2.26 10.39
CA SER A 113 21.51 -2.85 9.54
C SER A 113 21.03 -3.28 8.15
N ALA A 114 19.71 -3.44 7.95
CA ALA A 114 19.12 -3.73 6.66
C ALA A 114 18.76 -2.49 5.83
N MET A 115 18.81 -1.29 6.44
CA MET A 115 18.39 -0.04 5.79
C MET A 115 19.34 0.40 4.68
N GLU A 116 20.64 0.49 4.98
CA GLU A 116 21.61 0.95 3.98
C GLU A 116 21.65 0.08 2.73
N PRO A 117 21.73 -1.27 2.80
CA PRO A 117 21.63 -2.13 1.63
C PRO A 117 20.33 -1.94 0.85
N MET A 118 19.21 -1.72 1.53
CA MET A 118 17.92 -1.49 0.87
C MET A 118 17.88 -0.13 0.15
N LEU A 119 18.38 0.93 0.78
CA LEU A 119 18.48 2.27 0.17
C LEU A 119 19.43 2.30 -1.03
N GLN A 120 20.46 1.45 -1.03
CA GLN A 120 21.34 1.28 -2.19
C GLN A 120 20.66 0.51 -3.33
N ALA A 121 19.81 -0.47 -3.01
CA ALA A 121 19.13 -1.31 -4.01
C ALA A 121 17.99 -0.57 -4.74
N THR A 122 17.33 0.41 -4.10
CA THR A 122 16.24 1.15 -4.75
C THR A 122 16.13 2.59 -4.26
N ARG A 123 15.79 3.50 -5.18
CA ARG A 123 15.46 4.91 -4.91
C ARG A 123 14.01 5.25 -5.22
N THR A 124 13.25 4.28 -5.74
CA THR A 124 11.89 4.51 -6.25
C THR A 124 10.83 3.70 -5.52
N VAL A 125 11.14 2.46 -5.12
CA VAL A 125 10.20 1.65 -4.35
C VAL A 125 10.04 2.25 -2.95
N PRO A 126 8.82 2.53 -2.48
CA PRO A 126 8.59 3.04 -1.13
C PRO A 126 9.11 2.06 -0.07
N ILE A 127 9.84 2.58 0.90
CA ILE A 127 10.39 1.83 2.03
C ILE A 127 9.73 2.32 3.31
N VAL A 128 9.16 1.41 4.09
CA VAL A 128 8.70 1.67 5.45
C VAL A 128 9.65 0.97 6.41
N PHE A 129 10.29 1.72 7.28
CA PHE A 129 11.18 1.12 8.27
C PHE A 129 10.56 1.08 9.67
N VAL A 130 10.94 0.04 10.41
CA VAL A 130 10.60 -0.14 11.83
C VAL A 130 11.85 -0.64 12.57
N GLN A 131 11.90 -0.42 13.87
CA GLN A 131 13.02 -0.87 14.73
C GLN A 131 14.39 -0.32 14.26
N VAL A 132 14.39 0.88 13.70
CA VAL A 132 15.60 1.61 13.34
C VAL A 132 15.89 2.64 14.43
N THR A 133 17.09 2.57 15.00
CA THR A 133 17.54 3.55 15.97
C THR A 133 18.15 4.74 15.23
N ASP A 134 17.70 5.95 15.58
CA ASP A 134 18.21 7.21 15.04
C ASP A 134 18.34 7.23 13.49
N PRO A 135 17.22 7.10 12.76
CA PRO A 135 17.27 7.08 11.28
C PRO A 135 17.72 8.42 10.67
N VAL A 136 17.60 9.52 11.41
CA VAL A 136 18.07 10.85 11.01
C VAL A 136 19.58 10.96 11.19
N GLY A 137 20.10 10.61 12.37
CA GLY A 137 21.53 10.60 12.62
C GLY A 137 22.32 9.61 11.75
N ALA A 138 21.69 8.50 11.36
CA ALA A 138 22.24 7.55 10.40
C ALA A 138 22.15 8.02 8.93
N GLY A 139 21.49 9.16 8.66
CA GLY A 139 21.35 9.70 7.31
C GLY A 139 20.38 8.93 6.41
N PHE A 140 19.49 8.13 6.97
CA PHE A 140 18.49 7.38 6.19
C PHE A 140 17.32 8.26 5.74
N VAL A 141 17.00 9.29 6.53
CA VAL A 141 15.96 10.29 6.26
C VAL A 141 16.41 11.66 6.77
N ASP A 142 15.91 12.74 6.15
CA ASP A 142 16.22 14.12 6.57
C ASP A 142 15.59 14.44 7.93
N SER A 143 14.37 14.00 8.13
CA SER A 143 13.64 14.02 9.41
C SER A 143 12.49 13.02 9.37
N LEU A 144 11.92 12.66 10.53
CA LEU A 144 10.73 11.78 10.56
C LEU A 144 9.49 12.45 9.97
N ALA A 145 9.36 13.77 10.10
CA ALA A 145 8.24 14.53 9.56
C ALA A 145 8.37 14.82 8.05
N ARG A 146 9.61 14.91 7.55
CA ARG A 146 9.93 15.18 6.14
C ARG A 146 11.12 14.30 5.74
N PRO A 147 10.87 13.05 5.36
CA PRO A 147 11.94 12.07 5.11
C PRO A 147 12.90 12.42 3.96
N GLY A 148 12.45 13.21 2.98
CA GLY A 148 13.27 13.69 1.86
C GLY A 148 13.52 12.68 0.73
N GLY A 149 13.30 11.38 0.96
CA GLY A 149 13.54 10.29 0.00
C GLY A 149 12.37 9.34 -0.12
N ASN A 150 12.65 8.10 -0.57
CA ASN A 150 11.67 7.02 -0.70
C ASN A 150 11.48 6.19 0.58
N ALA A 151 12.13 6.56 1.70
CA ALA A 151 12.02 5.86 2.97
C ALA A 151 11.28 6.70 4.00
N THR A 152 10.37 6.07 4.74
CA THR A 152 9.67 6.63 5.91
C THR A 152 9.51 5.54 6.95
N GLY A 153 9.14 5.87 8.19
CA GLY A 153 8.91 4.83 9.19
C GLY A 153 8.81 5.34 10.60
N PHE A 154 8.99 4.39 11.52
CA PHE A 154 8.82 4.60 12.95
C PHE A 154 10.07 4.19 13.70
N THR A 155 10.46 5.02 14.68
CA THR A 155 11.56 4.73 15.61
C THR A 155 11.02 4.46 17.00
N HIS A 156 11.70 3.60 17.75
CA HIS A 156 11.37 3.35 19.16
C HIS A 156 12.01 4.35 20.10
N PHE A 157 13.12 4.96 19.69
CA PHE A 157 13.91 5.86 20.53
C PHE A 157 14.38 7.06 19.71
N GLU A 158 14.06 8.25 20.18
CA GLU A 158 14.69 9.48 19.75
C GLU A 158 15.74 9.87 20.79
N TYR A 159 16.99 10.08 20.40
CA TYR A 159 18.05 10.59 21.30
C TYR A 159 17.68 11.94 21.92
N GLY A 160 16.87 12.76 21.23
CA GLY A 160 16.32 14.00 21.75
C GLY A 160 15.47 13.85 23.01
N ILE A 161 14.87 12.69 23.24
CA ILE A 161 14.10 12.39 24.45
C ILE A 161 15.05 12.18 25.64
N SER A 162 16.21 11.56 25.43
CA SER A 162 17.23 11.31 26.48
C SER A 162 17.75 12.61 27.09
N ALA A 163 18.00 13.64 26.27
CA ALA A 163 18.45 14.95 26.76
C ALA A 163 17.37 15.63 27.62
N LYS A 164 16.09 15.54 27.22
CA LYS A 164 14.96 16.08 28.01
C LYS A 164 14.77 15.36 29.33
N TRP A 165 15.02 14.06 29.39
CA TRP A 165 14.98 13.29 30.65
C TRP A 165 16.07 13.70 31.62
N LEU A 166 17.28 13.96 31.13
CA LEU A 166 18.39 14.45 31.96
C LEU A 166 18.10 15.86 32.49
N ASP A 167 17.56 16.75 31.70
CA ASP A 167 17.14 18.09 32.10
C ASP A 167 16.02 18.07 33.14
N SER A 168 15.00 17.24 32.94
CA SER A 168 13.91 17.10 33.89
C SER A 168 14.34 16.48 35.23
N SER A 169 15.37 15.64 35.21
CA SER A 169 15.94 15.05 36.45
C SER A 169 16.80 16.04 37.25
N ARG A 170 17.43 17.01 36.59
CA ARG A 170 18.17 18.11 37.25
C ARG A 170 17.21 19.11 37.90
N SER A 171 16.13 19.47 37.22
CA SER A 171 15.13 20.43 37.73
C SER A 171 14.36 19.95 38.96
N ARG A 172 14.32 18.62 39.23
CA ARG A 172 13.70 18.08 40.46
C ARG A 172 14.63 18.00 41.68
N ARG A 173 15.90 18.33 41.51
CA ARG A 173 16.91 18.33 42.62
C ARG A 173 17.32 19.71 43.06
N ALA A 174 16.77 20.76 42.48
CA ALA A 174 16.89 22.15 42.88
C ALA A 174 15.61 22.65 43.57
#